data_eda8c17b9e2d1bf2d4d7d480dbd2097d
#
_entry.id   eda8c17b9e2d1bf2d4d7d480dbd2097d
#
_cell.length_a   1.000
_cell.length_b   1.000
_cell.length_c   1.000
_cell.angle_alpha   90.00
_cell.angle_beta   90.00
_cell.angle_gamma   90.00
#
_symmetry.space_group_name_H-M   'P 1'
#
loop_
_entity.id
_entity.type
_entity.pdbx_description
1 polymer ?
#
loop_
_entity_poly.entity_id
_entity_poly.type
_entity_poly.pdbx_seq_one_letter_code
_entity_poly.pdbx_strand_id
1 'polypeptide(L)'
;KIMASIIKANELQDFGGNSIITSDGSGTVTVNSAQMKNTPAFEAYLSSNQTISSGANTVVAFDTEVVDTNSAYNTSTYEFTVPANQAGKYFVYSNCYGSAQASAELADETIRLVKNGSLYKDNQYDFTGNKIQAAQISIFAIMNLAVSDVLKIQLNVNDTSGSALVFARDKTSYFGAYKLIGA
;
A
#
# COMPACT_ATOMS: atom_id res chain seq x y z
N LYS A 1 30.14 13.07 41.92
CA LYS A 1 30.29 11.99 40.95
C LYS A 1 28.90 11.36 40.75
N ILE A 2 28.29 11.61 39.58
CA ILE A 2 27.01 11.00 39.23
C ILE A 2 27.31 9.55 38.90
N MET A 3 26.80 8.61 39.69
CA MET A 3 26.88 7.18 39.37
C MET A 3 25.78 6.90 38.35
N ALA A 4 26.15 6.50 37.13
CA ALA A 4 25.20 6.01 36.17
C ALA A 4 24.69 4.63 36.61
N SER A 5 23.39 4.49 36.77
CA SER A 5 22.76 3.19 37.00
C SER A 5 22.59 2.48 35.65
N ILE A 6 23.20 1.32 35.52
CA ILE A 6 23.09 0.46 34.33
C ILE A 6 22.28 -0.78 34.70
N ILE A 7 21.20 -1.02 33.97
CA ILE A 7 20.45 -2.28 34.03
C ILE A 7 21.03 -3.18 32.92
N LYS A 8 21.56 -4.34 33.29
CA LYS A 8 22.03 -5.36 32.35
C LYS A 8 21.01 -6.50 32.35
N ALA A 9 20.31 -6.66 31.24
CA ALA A 9 19.35 -7.74 31.06
C ALA A 9 19.41 -8.22 29.60
N ASN A 10 19.30 -9.52 29.40
CA ASN A 10 19.21 -10.12 28.07
C ASN A 10 17.77 -10.14 27.57
N GLU A 11 16.81 -9.94 28.46
CA GLU A 11 15.39 -10.01 28.14
C GLU A 11 14.57 -9.08 29.06
N LEU A 12 13.61 -8.38 28.47
CA LEU A 12 12.54 -7.67 29.16
C LEU A 12 11.22 -8.38 28.84
N GLN A 13 10.51 -8.81 29.89
CA GLN A 13 9.23 -9.52 29.78
C GLN A 13 8.10 -8.68 30.38
N ASP A 14 6.84 -8.96 29.95
CA ASP A 14 5.65 -8.49 30.64
C ASP A 14 5.36 -9.33 31.89
N PHE A 15 4.32 -8.98 32.66
CA PHE A 15 3.91 -9.70 33.86
C PHE A 15 3.47 -11.17 33.56
N GLY A 16 3.05 -11.46 32.33
CA GLY A 16 2.69 -12.81 31.86
C GLY A 16 3.87 -13.65 31.40
N GLY A 17 5.09 -13.13 31.48
CA GLY A 17 6.31 -13.82 31.04
C GLY A 17 6.55 -13.76 29.53
N ASN A 18 5.83 -12.90 28.80
CA ASN A 18 6.05 -12.74 27.37
C ASN A 18 7.20 -11.77 27.10
N SER A 19 8.14 -12.15 26.26
CA SER A 19 9.26 -11.31 25.83
C SER A 19 8.79 -10.07 25.11
N ILE A 20 9.17 -8.89 25.60
CA ILE A 20 8.95 -7.60 24.93
C ILE A 20 10.18 -7.23 24.10
N ILE A 21 11.37 -7.35 24.70
CA ILE A 21 12.66 -7.06 24.07
C ILE A 21 13.64 -8.14 24.48
N THR A 22 14.39 -8.67 23.52
CA THR A 22 15.49 -9.61 23.77
C THR A 22 16.79 -9.07 23.19
N SER A 23 17.92 -9.38 23.84
CA SER A 23 19.28 -9.13 23.34
C SER A 23 20.03 -10.44 23.20
N ASP A 24 20.80 -10.59 22.13
CA ASP A 24 21.67 -11.76 21.91
C ASP A 24 22.99 -11.69 22.68
N GLY A 25 23.20 -10.61 23.47
CA GLY A 25 24.44 -10.37 24.20
C GLY A 25 25.59 -9.79 23.35
N SER A 26 25.42 -9.67 22.04
CA SER A 26 26.41 -9.12 21.09
C SER A 26 26.08 -7.70 20.60
N GLY A 27 25.03 -7.10 21.14
CA GLY A 27 24.54 -5.77 20.76
C GLY A 27 23.33 -5.77 19.82
N THR A 28 22.88 -6.94 19.38
CA THR A 28 21.65 -7.06 18.60
C THR A 28 20.44 -7.09 19.53
N VAL A 29 19.42 -6.31 19.20
CA VAL A 29 18.18 -6.23 19.96
C VAL A 29 17.01 -6.63 19.07
N THR A 30 16.21 -7.58 19.55
CA THR A 30 14.95 -7.97 18.93
C THR A 30 13.77 -7.40 19.72
N VAL A 31 12.92 -6.64 19.05
CA VAL A 31 11.65 -6.15 19.59
C VAL A 31 10.56 -7.15 19.23
N ASN A 32 9.91 -7.75 20.23
CA ASN A 32 8.88 -8.76 20.05
C ASN A 32 7.46 -8.17 20.00
N SER A 33 7.27 -6.95 20.54
CA SER A 33 5.99 -6.26 20.47
C SER A 33 5.64 -5.84 19.05
N ALA A 34 4.50 -6.31 18.52
CA ALA A 34 3.98 -5.90 17.21
C ALA A 34 3.70 -4.39 17.12
N GLN A 35 3.42 -3.73 18.25
CA GLN A 35 3.14 -2.29 18.33
C GLN A 35 4.40 -1.44 18.17
N MET A 36 5.58 -2.02 18.30
CA MET A 36 6.87 -1.38 18.12
C MET A 36 7.51 -1.68 16.75
N LYS A 37 6.74 -2.29 15.84
CA LYS A 37 7.16 -2.63 14.48
C LYS A 37 6.25 -1.94 13.47
N ASN A 38 6.81 -1.52 12.33
CA ASN A 38 6.01 -1.03 11.18
C ASN A 38 5.41 -2.20 10.39
N THR A 39 4.86 -3.20 11.10
CA THR A 39 4.22 -4.37 10.50
C THR A 39 2.76 -4.47 10.92
N PRO A 40 1.86 -4.93 10.04
CA PRO A 40 2.15 -5.40 8.68
C PRO A 40 2.62 -4.28 7.76
N ALA A 41 3.47 -4.68 6.80
CA ALA A 41 3.93 -3.84 5.71
C ALA A 41 3.90 -4.68 4.43
N PHE A 42 3.39 -4.12 3.35
CA PHE A 42 3.42 -4.73 2.03
C PHE A 42 3.69 -3.69 0.94
N GLU A 43 4.24 -4.15 -0.14
CA GLU A 43 4.27 -3.47 -1.43
C GLU A 43 4.17 -4.50 -2.54
N ALA A 44 3.28 -4.26 -3.49
CA ALA A 44 3.12 -5.05 -4.69
C ALA A 44 3.08 -4.14 -5.93
N TYR A 45 3.52 -4.66 -7.06
CA TYR A 45 3.54 -3.94 -8.32
C TYR A 45 2.86 -4.74 -9.43
N LEU A 46 2.52 -4.05 -10.51
CA LEU A 46 1.98 -4.64 -11.72
C LEU A 46 3.15 -5.20 -12.57
N SER A 47 3.19 -6.52 -12.81
CA SER A 47 4.28 -7.16 -13.53
C SER A 47 4.15 -7.04 -15.06
N SER A 48 2.94 -6.91 -15.56
CA SER A 48 2.61 -6.80 -16.98
C SER A 48 1.54 -5.75 -17.21
N ASN A 49 1.53 -5.12 -18.38
CA ASN A 49 0.49 -4.14 -18.71
C ASN A 49 -0.91 -4.75 -18.60
N GLN A 50 -1.81 -4.02 -17.95
CA GLN A 50 -3.20 -4.41 -17.82
C GLN A 50 -4.07 -3.59 -18.77
N THR A 51 -4.81 -4.26 -19.66
CA THR A 51 -5.86 -3.59 -20.45
C THR A 51 -7.10 -3.38 -19.58
N ILE A 52 -7.65 -2.18 -19.62
CA ILE A 52 -8.87 -1.82 -18.91
C ILE A 52 -9.87 -1.17 -19.87
N SER A 53 -11.15 -1.21 -19.52
CA SER A 53 -12.18 -0.51 -20.28
C SER A 53 -12.15 0.98 -19.98
N SER A 54 -12.18 1.81 -21.02
CA SER A 54 -12.25 3.26 -20.86
C SER A 54 -13.47 3.68 -20.03
N GLY A 55 -13.25 4.61 -19.10
CA GLY A 55 -14.28 5.15 -18.22
C GLY A 55 -14.77 4.21 -17.12
N ALA A 56 -14.22 2.98 -17.00
CA ALA A 56 -14.60 2.04 -15.96
C ALA A 56 -13.65 2.10 -14.77
N ASN A 57 -14.21 2.03 -13.55
CA ASN A 57 -13.41 1.86 -12.33
C ASN A 57 -12.90 0.42 -12.25
N THR A 58 -11.67 0.17 -12.67
CA THR A 58 -11.08 -1.17 -12.76
C THR A 58 -10.07 -1.38 -11.65
N VAL A 59 -10.14 -2.53 -10.96
CA VAL A 59 -9.12 -2.91 -9.96
C VAL A 59 -7.79 -3.10 -10.67
N VAL A 60 -6.73 -2.45 -10.17
CA VAL A 60 -5.38 -2.63 -10.70
C VAL A 60 -4.79 -3.92 -10.14
N ALA A 61 -4.34 -4.78 -11.04
CA ALA A 61 -3.88 -6.14 -10.76
C ALA A 61 -2.41 -6.17 -10.31
N PHE A 62 -2.08 -5.58 -9.15
CA PHE A 62 -0.73 -5.64 -8.59
C PHE A 62 -0.40 -7.08 -8.18
N ASP A 63 0.13 -7.85 -9.09
CA ASP A 63 0.26 -9.31 -9.05
C ASP A 63 1.59 -9.81 -8.49
N THR A 64 2.56 -8.92 -8.25
CA THR A 64 3.90 -9.30 -7.79
C THR A 64 4.30 -8.51 -6.54
N GLU A 65 4.53 -9.23 -5.45
CA GLU A 65 4.98 -8.68 -4.18
C GLU A 65 6.47 -8.30 -4.22
N VAL A 66 6.79 -7.14 -3.62
CA VAL A 66 8.16 -6.76 -3.24
C VAL A 66 8.41 -7.18 -1.80
N VAL A 67 7.43 -6.94 -0.95
CA VAL A 67 7.43 -7.31 0.46
C VAL A 67 6.00 -7.54 0.93
N ASP A 68 5.80 -8.58 1.75
CA ASP A 68 4.60 -8.78 2.56
C ASP A 68 4.97 -9.47 3.87
N THR A 69 4.98 -8.73 4.97
CA THR A 69 5.51 -9.21 6.25
C THR A 69 4.54 -10.11 7.03
N ASN A 70 3.28 -10.12 6.69
CA ASN A 70 2.23 -10.82 7.45
C ASN A 70 1.28 -11.63 6.55
N SER A 71 1.65 -11.86 5.29
CA SER A 71 0.76 -12.44 4.28
C SER A 71 -0.60 -11.72 4.25
N ALA A 72 -0.54 -10.40 4.29
CA ALA A 72 -1.69 -9.52 4.40
C ALA A 72 -2.21 -9.05 3.05
N TYR A 73 -1.40 -9.17 2.01
CA TYR A 73 -1.76 -8.87 0.64
C TYR A 73 -2.07 -10.15 -0.15
N ASN A 74 -3.06 -10.09 -1.02
CA ASN A 74 -3.45 -11.23 -1.86
C ASN A 74 -3.29 -10.85 -3.34
N THR A 75 -2.31 -11.45 -4.01
CA THR A 75 -1.99 -11.23 -5.42
C THR A 75 -3.03 -11.78 -6.40
N SER A 76 -4.02 -12.53 -5.94
CA SER A 76 -5.12 -13.04 -6.78
C SER A 76 -6.36 -12.14 -6.74
N THR A 77 -6.62 -11.49 -5.60
CA THR A 77 -7.73 -10.53 -5.43
C THR A 77 -7.27 -9.08 -5.48
N TYR A 78 -5.93 -8.86 -5.42
CA TYR A 78 -5.29 -7.55 -5.41
C TYR A 78 -5.72 -6.68 -4.23
N GLU A 79 -5.89 -7.32 -3.09
CA GLU A 79 -6.42 -6.71 -1.87
C GLU A 79 -5.46 -6.88 -0.70
N PHE A 80 -5.29 -5.81 0.07
CA PHE A 80 -4.69 -5.85 1.40
C PHE A 80 -5.78 -6.03 2.44
N THR A 81 -5.61 -6.99 3.34
CA THR A 81 -6.52 -7.22 4.48
C THR A 81 -5.76 -7.03 5.78
N VAL A 82 -6.29 -6.21 6.68
CA VAL A 82 -5.68 -5.97 8.00
C VAL A 82 -5.71 -7.25 8.83
N PRO A 83 -4.55 -7.84 9.20
CA PRO A 83 -4.49 -9.09 9.96
C PRO A 83 -5.04 -8.96 11.39
N ALA A 84 -5.31 -10.10 12.03
CA ALA A 84 -5.69 -10.18 13.42
C ALA A 84 -4.66 -9.47 14.33
N ASN A 85 -5.13 -8.72 15.33
CA ASN A 85 -4.33 -7.93 16.28
C ASN A 85 -3.49 -6.81 15.65
N GLN A 86 -3.78 -6.42 14.39
CA GLN A 86 -3.03 -5.38 13.66
C GLN A 86 -3.87 -4.12 13.37
N ALA A 87 -5.00 -3.93 14.06
CA ALA A 87 -5.72 -2.64 13.97
C ALA A 87 -4.80 -1.47 14.35
N GLY A 88 -5.02 -0.30 13.76
CA GLY A 88 -4.23 0.91 14.05
C GLY A 88 -4.18 1.87 12.88
N LYS A 89 -3.24 2.81 12.94
CA LYS A 89 -3.00 3.76 11.85
C LYS A 89 -2.02 3.19 10.83
N TYR A 90 -2.34 3.40 9.57
CA TYR A 90 -1.55 2.96 8.42
C TYR A 90 -1.25 4.11 7.50
N PHE A 91 -0.03 4.16 6.97
CA PHE A 91 0.26 4.92 5.77
C PHE A 91 0.02 4.03 4.56
N VAL A 92 -0.85 4.49 3.67
CA VAL A 92 -1.27 3.78 2.45
C VAL A 92 -0.87 4.63 1.26
N TYR A 93 -0.28 4.01 0.24
CA TYR A 93 0.21 4.72 -0.94
C TYR A 93 0.09 3.86 -2.19
N SER A 94 -0.13 4.51 -3.32
CA SER A 94 -0.12 3.87 -4.63
C SER A 94 0.23 4.88 -5.72
N ASN A 95 0.83 4.38 -6.79
CA ASN A 95 1.00 5.08 -8.05
C ASN A 95 0.51 4.20 -9.19
N CYS A 96 -0.16 4.80 -10.16
CA CYS A 96 -0.56 4.14 -11.39
C CYS A 96 -0.08 4.95 -12.59
N TYR A 97 0.27 4.26 -13.66
CA TYR A 97 0.62 4.86 -14.93
C TYR A 97 -0.45 4.48 -15.95
N GLY A 98 -1.45 5.36 -16.11
CA GLY A 98 -2.53 5.18 -17.06
C GLY A 98 -2.14 5.69 -18.45
N SER A 99 -2.68 5.06 -19.48
CA SER A 99 -2.43 5.43 -20.87
C SER A 99 -3.65 5.16 -21.75
N ALA A 100 -3.91 6.09 -22.64
CA ALA A 100 -4.67 5.80 -23.84
C ALA A 100 -3.84 4.89 -24.75
N GLN A 101 -4.46 3.92 -25.43
CA GLN A 101 -3.75 3.09 -26.41
C GLN A 101 -3.38 3.89 -27.66
N ALA A 102 -4.24 4.79 -28.09
CA ALA A 102 -3.97 5.72 -29.17
C ALA A 102 -3.27 6.99 -28.67
N SER A 103 -2.54 7.65 -29.53
CA SER A 103 -1.83 8.87 -29.19
C SER A 103 -2.79 10.02 -28.86
N ALA A 104 -2.50 10.73 -27.74
CA ALA A 104 -3.20 11.95 -27.32
C ALA A 104 -4.74 11.81 -27.18
N GLU A 105 -5.19 10.66 -26.67
CA GLU A 105 -6.61 10.38 -26.47
C GLU A 105 -7.02 10.30 -24.97
N LEU A 106 -6.06 10.34 -24.03
CA LEU A 106 -6.34 10.40 -22.60
C LEU A 106 -7.02 11.72 -22.24
N ALA A 107 -8.29 11.64 -21.86
CA ALA A 107 -9.10 12.79 -21.48
C ALA A 107 -9.08 13.06 -19.97
N ASP A 108 -9.12 12.02 -19.16
CA ASP A 108 -8.94 12.11 -17.71
C ASP A 108 -8.44 10.77 -17.12
N GLU A 109 -7.87 10.85 -15.93
CA GLU A 109 -7.40 9.72 -15.18
C GLU A 109 -7.72 9.90 -13.70
N THR A 110 -8.31 8.88 -13.07
CA THR A 110 -8.67 8.92 -11.65
C THR A 110 -8.15 7.67 -10.95
N ILE A 111 -7.26 7.84 -9.96
CA ILE A 111 -6.87 6.79 -9.03
C ILE A 111 -7.79 6.82 -7.80
N ARG A 112 -8.22 5.64 -7.34
CA ARG A 112 -9.20 5.49 -6.27
C ARG A 112 -8.71 4.50 -5.23
N LEU A 113 -8.61 4.95 -3.99
CA LEU A 113 -8.41 4.09 -2.82
C LEU A 113 -9.79 3.65 -2.31
N VAL A 114 -10.02 2.35 -2.33
CA VAL A 114 -11.29 1.72 -1.93
C VAL A 114 -11.07 0.98 -0.61
N LYS A 115 -11.95 1.23 0.36
CA LYS A 115 -12.00 0.54 1.64
C LYS A 115 -13.32 -0.21 1.77
N ASN A 116 -13.26 -1.53 2.03
CA ASN A 116 -14.43 -2.39 2.24
C ASN A 116 -15.48 -2.23 1.11
N GLY A 117 -15.02 -2.15 -0.13
CA GLY A 117 -15.88 -1.98 -1.30
C GLY A 117 -16.39 -0.56 -1.56
N SER A 118 -16.15 0.39 -0.66
CA SER A 118 -16.57 1.79 -0.79
C SER A 118 -15.41 2.72 -1.09
N LEU A 119 -15.63 3.75 -1.92
CA LEU A 119 -14.63 4.78 -2.16
C LEU A 119 -14.26 5.47 -0.84
N TYR A 120 -12.96 5.46 -0.52
CA TYR A 120 -12.41 6.20 0.63
C TYR A 120 -11.83 7.54 0.21
N LYS A 121 -11.02 7.53 -0.86
CA LYS A 121 -10.35 8.73 -1.39
C LYS A 121 -10.07 8.53 -2.87
N ASP A 122 -10.07 9.61 -3.63
CA ASP A 122 -9.58 9.63 -5.00
C ASP A 122 -8.66 10.82 -5.26
N ASN A 123 -8.00 10.78 -6.40
CA ASN A 123 -7.26 11.87 -7.02
C ASN A 123 -7.50 11.79 -8.52
N GLN A 124 -7.67 12.95 -9.19
CA GLN A 124 -8.02 13.02 -10.61
C GLN A 124 -7.18 14.06 -11.33
N TYR A 125 -6.80 13.71 -12.55
CA TYR A 125 -6.31 14.64 -13.56
C TYR A 125 -7.34 14.77 -14.69
N ASP A 126 -7.60 15.99 -15.12
CA ASP A 126 -8.47 16.32 -16.24
C ASP A 126 -7.62 16.93 -17.37
N PHE A 127 -7.60 16.28 -18.52
CA PHE A 127 -6.89 16.67 -19.73
C PHE A 127 -7.85 16.98 -20.88
N THR A 128 -9.15 17.14 -20.61
CA THR A 128 -10.17 17.31 -21.66
C THR A 128 -9.90 18.50 -22.58
N GLY A 129 -9.28 19.56 -22.04
CA GLY A 129 -8.88 20.74 -22.81
C GLY A 129 -7.64 20.55 -23.68
N ASN A 130 -6.77 19.58 -23.34
CA ASN A 130 -5.54 19.27 -24.07
C ASN A 130 -5.14 17.82 -23.77
N LYS A 131 -5.71 16.88 -24.50
CA LYS A 131 -5.50 15.45 -24.31
C LYS A 131 -4.04 15.06 -24.50
N ILE A 132 -3.62 14.09 -23.71
CA ILE A 132 -2.26 13.53 -23.74
C ILE A 132 -2.31 12.03 -24.00
N GLN A 133 -1.17 11.36 -24.11
CA GLN A 133 -1.14 9.92 -24.31
C GLN A 133 -1.18 9.15 -23.00
N ALA A 134 -0.47 9.62 -22.00
CA ALA A 134 -0.32 8.91 -20.75
C ALA A 134 0.07 9.84 -19.59
N ALA A 135 -0.31 9.48 -18.38
CA ALA A 135 0.08 10.18 -17.15
C ALA A 135 0.37 9.20 -16.01
N GLN A 136 1.07 9.67 -15.02
CA GLN A 136 1.21 8.98 -13.73
C GLN A 136 0.41 9.72 -12.69
N ILE A 137 -0.37 8.98 -11.91
CA ILE A 137 -1.19 9.53 -10.84
C ILE A 137 -0.96 8.76 -9.55
N SER A 138 -0.78 9.50 -8.46
CA SER A 138 -0.50 8.92 -7.14
C SER A 138 -1.62 9.24 -6.16
N ILE A 139 -1.78 8.36 -5.17
CA ILE A 139 -2.65 8.56 -4.03
C ILE A 139 -1.95 8.09 -2.77
N PHE A 140 -2.15 8.83 -1.69
CA PHE A 140 -1.69 8.45 -0.36
C PHE A 140 -2.65 8.91 0.72
N ALA A 141 -2.69 8.17 1.83
CA ALA A 141 -3.54 8.48 2.98
C ALA A 141 -2.95 7.92 4.27
N ILE A 142 -3.22 8.60 5.39
CA ILE A 142 -3.12 8.01 6.72
C ILE A 142 -4.54 7.58 7.12
N MET A 143 -4.70 6.30 7.47
CA MET A 143 -6.01 5.69 7.73
C MET A 143 -6.02 4.98 9.07
N ASN A 144 -7.11 5.13 9.83
CA ASN A 144 -7.41 4.22 10.92
C ASN A 144 -8.08 2.96 10.34
N LEU A 145 -7.43 1.81 10.50
CA LEU A 145 -7.92 0.53 10.01
C LEU A 145 -8.24 -0.41 11.17
N ALA A 146 -9.39 -1.04 11.09
CA ALA A 146 -9.79 -2.15 11.97
C ALA A 146 -9.28 -3.48 11.42
N VAL A 147 -9.22 -4.51 12.29
CA VAL A 147 -8.99 -5.90 11.84
C VAL A 147 -10.02 -6.27 10.78
N SER A 148 -9.57 -6.95 9.74
CA SER A 148 -10.37 -7.36 8.57
C SER A 148 -10.81 -6.23 7.64
N ASP A 149 -10.39 -4.99 7.84
CA ASP A 149 -10.56 -3.96 6.82
C ASP A 149 -9.78 -4.35 5.55
N VAL A 150 -10.43 -4.18 4.41
CA VAL A 150 -9.90 -4.53 3.09
C VAL A 150 -9.64 -3.27 2.28
N LEU A 151 -8.45 -3.16 1.71
CA LEU A 151 -8.06 -2.05 0.82
C LEU A 151 -7.70 -2.57 -0.56
N LYS A 152 -8.07 -1.81 -1.58
CA LYS A 152 -7.63 -2.00 -2.97
C LYS A 152 -7.58 -0.69 -3.72
N ILE A 153 -6.87 -0.72 -4.83
CA ILE A 153 -6.76 0.43 -5.75
C ILE A 153 -7.57 0.13 -7.00
N GLN A 154 -8.32 1.13 -7.44
CA GLN A 154 -8.95 1.15 -8.75
C GLN A 154 -8.36 2.31 -9.55
N LEU A 155 -8.24 2.10 -10.85
CA LEU A 155 -7.94 3.15 -11.81
C LEU A 155 -9.09 3.29 -12.81
N ASN A 156 -9.44 4.51 -13.10
CA ASN A 156 -10.31 4.89 -14.20
C ASN A 156 -9.46 5.70 -15.18
N VAL A 157 -9.41 5.28 -16.40
CA VAL A 157 -8.75 6.00 -17.49
C VAL A 157 -9.79 6.27 -18.56
N ASN A 158 -10.10 7.52 -18.81
CA ASN A 158 -11.05 7.92 -19.84
C ASN A 158 -10.28 8.21 -21.13
N ASP A 159 -10.34 7.26 -22.03
CA ASP A 159 -9.74 7.28 -23.35
C ASP A 159 -10.84 7.40 -24.39
N THR A 160 -10.78 8.41 -25.23
CA THR A 160 -11.81 8.65 -26.26
C THR A 160 -11.80 7.60 -27.38
N SER A 161 -10.77 6.75 -27.47
CA SER A 161 -10.73 5.61 -28.40
C SER A 161 -11.40 4.33 -27.85
N GLY A 162 -11.74 4.29 -26.56
CA GLY A 162 -12.50 3.20 -25.94
C GLY A 162 -11.66 2.13 -25.24
N SER A 163 -10.34 2.13 -25.37
CA SER A 163 -9.41 1.19 -24.72
C SER A 163 -8.28 1.89 -24.01
N ALA A 164 -8.02 1.47 -22.78
CA ALA A 164 -6.98 2.05 -21.96
C ALA A 164 -6.04 0.98 -21.39
N LEU A 165 -4.86 1.39 -20.96
CA LEU A 165 -3.85 0.55 -20.35
C LEU A 165 -3.42 1.10 -18.99
N VAL A 166 -3.10 0.20 -18.07
CA VAL A 166 -2.22 0.49 -16.94
C VAL A 166 -0.86 -0.10 -17.26
N PHE A 167 0.18 0.73 -17.27
CA PHE A 167 1.53 0.29 -17.58
C PHE A 167 2.23 -0.31 -16.35
N ALA A 168 2.84 -1.47 -16.54
CA ALA A 168 3.72 -2.12 -15.57
C ALA A 168 5.09 -1.41 -15.44
N ARG A 169 5.67 -1.05 -16.56
CA ARG A 169 6.92 -0.32 -16.82
C ARG A 169 7.79 -0.06 -15.58
N ASP A 170 8.83 -0.90 -15.37
CA ASP A 170 9.82 -0.75 -14.30
C ASP A 170 9.24 -0.54 -12.90
N LYS A 171 8.14 -1.24 -12.58
CA LYS A 171 7.42 -1.11 -11.30
C LYS A 171 6.81 0.28 -11.07
N THR A 172 6.48 1.00 -12.14
CA THR A 172 5.89 2.34 -12.03
C THR A 172 4.49 2.29 -11.41
N SER A 173 3.73 1.22 -11.67
CA SER A 173 2.43 1.00 -11.05
C SER A 173 2.58 0.05 -9.87
N TYR A 174 2.33 0.58 -8.66
CA TYR A 174 2.51 -0.14 -7.40
C TYR A 174 1.48 0.28 -6.35
N PHE A 175 1.30 -0.58 -5.35
CA PHE A 175 0.44 -0.36 -4.18
C PHE A 175 1.13 -0.86 -2.93
N GLY A 176 1.09 -0.08 -1.86
CA GLY A 176 1.68 -0.44 -0.59
C GLY A 176 0.99 0.18 0.61
N ALA A 177 1.21 -0.44 1.75
CA ALA A 177 0.86 0.13 3.04
C ALA A 177 1.77 -0.41 4.15
N TYR A 178 1.92 0.36 5.21
CA TYR A 178 2.57 -0.09 6.44
C TYR A 178 1.94 0.56 7.66
N LYS A 179 1.96 -0.20 8.76
CA LYS A 179 1.44 0.27 10.05
C LYS A 179 2.39 1.29 10.66
N LEU A 180 1.84 2.37 11.19
CA LEU A 180 2.61 3.40 11.90
C LEU A 180 2.86 2.96 13.35
N ILE A 181 4.10 3.13 13.83
CA ILE A 181 4.48 2.85 15.21
C ILE A 181 3.90 3.93 16.13
N GLY A 182 3.33 3.49 17.26
CA GLY A 182 2.86 4.40 18.30
C GLY A 182 1.63 5.23 17.93
N ALA A 183 0.90 4.82 16.93
CA ALA A 183 -0.27 5.55 16.42
C ALA A 183 -1.59 4.78 16.60
#